data_3cb2055d018f91a7eb445f718765b4c7
#
_entry.id   3cb2055d018f91a7eb445f718765b4c7
#
_cell.length_a   1.000
_cell.length_b   1.000
_cell.length_c   1.000
_cell.angle_alpha   90.00
_cell.angle_beta   90.00
_cell.angle_gamma   90.00
#
_symmetry.space_group_name_H-M   'P 1'
#
loop_
_entity.id
_entity.type
_entity.pdbx_description
1 polymer ?
#
loop_
_entity_poly.entity_id
_entity_poly.type
_entity_poly.pdbx_seq_one_letter_code
_entity_poly.pdbx_strand_id
1 'polypeptide(L)'
;MTGEGFKTFGEILNKIDGFVWGVPLIVLIILTGIYLTIRVRGLQVRHLGKALKFMVKNEEGGEGEVTSFGALCTALSATIGTGNIVGAATALAAGGPGALFWMIVAAFFGMATKYTEGFLAIKYRTIDEEGHVLGGPFYYIENGMGKKWKWLAKIFAFFGVCVGLMGIGTFTQVNGIASAVTNFFDPNTSWAIHLFGRDISWVVVIAGLIVTVCTALVIIGGIKRIANVSQVVVPFMAVLYVVFAVLLLLCNVTKIPDAIVQIVQGAFGYGDGIQGIRAVAGGVLGAMMAAMQNGVARGIFSNEAGLGSAPIAAAAAKTKDTVRQGLVSMTGTFIDTIVICTMTGLAIVIAGSWANPDLKGVAITTVAFQSGLPFPSVVSSFVLMICLAFFAFTTILGWDYYSERCLEYLSNRNKTVVKVYRWIYVLAVFIGPYLTVAAVWTIADIFNGLMAIPNVIALIALSGVVAKETRDYFKEFDRLSK
;
A
#
# COMPACT_ATOMS: atom_id res chain seq x y z
N MET A 1 -28.67 14.82 -8.47
CA MET A 1 -29.06 13.45 -8.15
C MET A 1 -29.77 13.48 -6.80
N THR A 2 -30.96 12.95 -6.70
CA THR A 2 -31.74 12.88 -5.47
C THR A 2 -31.09 11.90 -4.48
N GLY A 3 -31.35 12.01 -3.17
CA GLY A 3 -30.72 11.18 -2.15
C GLY A 3 -30.90 9.66 -2.35
N GLU A 4 -31.93 9.21 -3.06
CA GLU A 4 -32.14 7.82 -3.48
C GLU A 4 -31.14 7.38 -4.56
N GLY A 5 -30.80 8.24 -5.53
CA GLY A 5 -29.82 7.91 -6.57
C GLY A 5 -28.41 7.71 -6.01
N PHE A 6 -28.02 8.43 -4.95
CA PHE A 6 -26.74 8.21 -4.27
C PHE A 6 -26.70 6.91 -3.45
N LYS A 7 -27.80 6.54 -2.81
CA LYS A 7 -27.90 5.23 -2.10
C LYS A 7 -27.75 4.07 -3.08
N THR A 8 -28.52 4.11 -4.18
CA THR A 8 -28.45 3.07 -5.23
C THR A 8 -27.08 2.95 -5.85
N PHE A 9 -26.38 4.07 -6.10
CA PHE A 9 -25.01 4.06 -6.63
C PHE A 9 -24.01 3.44 -5.64
N GLY A 10 -24.09 3.77 -4.35
CA GLY A 10 -23.27 3.17 -3.31
C GLY A 10 -23.50 1.66 -3.17
N GLU A 11 -24.74 1.20 -3.27
CA GLU A 11 -25.08 -0.23 -3.24
C GLU A 11 -24.52 -0.99 -4.44
N ILE A 12 -24.52 -0.37 -5.63
CA ILE A 12 -23.92 -0.96 -6.84
C ILE A 12 -22.39 -1.07 -6.66
N LEU A 13 -21.74 -0.01 -6.20
CA LEU A 13 -20.30 -0.02 -5.94
C LEU A 13 -19.92 -1.11 -4.93
N ASN A 14 -20.65 -1.24 -3.83
CA ASN A 14 -20.38 -2.27 -2.83
C ASN A 14 -20.59 -3.71 -3.37
N LYS A 15 -21.55 -3.92 -4.27
CA LYS A 15 -21.73 -5.22 -4.95
C LYS A 15 -20.56 -5.53 -5.89
N ILE A 16 -20.09 -4.54 -6.64
CA ILE A 16 -18.92 -4.69 -7.53
C ILE A 16 -17.67 -4.99 -6.69
N ASP A 17 -17.44 -4.24 -5.62
CA ASP A 17 -16.32 -4.44 -4.71
C ASP A 17 -16.32 -5.82 -4.08
N GLY A 18 -17.48 -6.26 -3.55
CA GLY A 18 -17.65 -7.60 -2.99
C GLY A 18 -17.43 -8.72 -4.02
N PHE A 19 -17.67 -8.47 -5.31
CA PHE A 19 -17.34 -9.39 -6.39
C PHE A 19 -15.84 -9.38 -6.71
N VAL A 20 -15.22 -8.20 -6.84
CA VAL A 20 -13.80 -8.05 -7.18
C VAL A 20 -12.91 -8.56 -6.07
N TRP A 21 -13.14 -8.12 -4.82
CA TRP A 21 -12.41 -8.59 -3.63
C TRP A 21 -13.07 -9.81 -2.97
N GLY A 22 -13.87 -10.53 -3.74
CA GLY A 22 -14.42 -11.80 -3.30
C GLY A 22 -13.35 -12.87 -3.08
N VAL A 23 -13.78 -14.00 -2.51
CA VAL A 23 -12.92 -15.16 -2.24
C VAL A 23 -12.02 -15.54 -3.42
N PRO A 24 -12.46 -15.51 -4.69
CA PRO A 24 -11.62 -15.92 -5.82
C PRO A 24 -10.34 -15.10 -5.99
N LEU A 25 -10.40 -13.77 -5.89
CA LEU A 25 -9.22 -12.93 -6.04
C LEU A 25 -8.27 -13.07 -4.86
N ILE A 26 -8.78 -13.11 -3.65
CA ILE A 26 -7.99 -13.31 -2.42
C ILE A 26 -7.24 -14.63 -2.48
N VAL A 27 -7.94 -15.71 -2.84
CA VAL A 27 -7.35 -17.05 -3.02
C VAL A 27 -6.30 -17.02 -4.12
N LEU A 28 -6.58 -16.39 -5.25
CA LEU A 28 -5.62 -16.27 -6.36
C LEU A 28 -4.33 -15.58 -5.92
N ILE A 29 -4.41 -14.46 -5.21
CA ILE A 29 -3.22 -13.70 -4.77
C ILE A 29 -2.42 -14.50 -3.74
N ILE A 30 -3.08 -15.11 -2.74
CA ILE A 30 -2.41 -15.92 -1.71
C ILE A 30 -1.76 -17.15 -2.34
N LEU A 31 -2.49 -17.91 -3.18
CA LEU A 31 -1.94 -19.08 -3.84
C LEU A 31 -0.79 -18.73 -4.77
N THR A 32 -0.83 -17.58 -5.42
CA THR A 32 0.30 -17.08 -6.22
C THR A 32 1.51 -16.79 -5.32
N GLY A 33 1.33 -16.14 -4.17
CA GLY A 33 2.39 -15.90 -3.21
C GLY A 33 3.00 -17.20 -2.67
N ILE A 34 2.17 -18.18 -2.32
CA ILE A 34 2.60 -19.53 -1.90
C ILE A 34 3.37 -20.22 -3.03
N TYR A 35 2.81 -20.23 -4.24
CA TYR A 35 3.44 -20.83 -5.41
C TYR A 35 4.82 -20.20 -5.69
N LEU A 36 4.92 -18.88 -5.69
CA LEU A 36 6.18 -18.17 -5.89
C LEU A 36 7.17 -18.46 -4.74
N THR A 37 6.70 -18.52 -3.49
CA THR A 37 7.53 -18.91 -2.33
C THR A 37 8.17 -20.27 -2.54
N ILE A 38 7.41 -21.27 -3.01
CA ILE A 38 7.92 -22.60 -3.32
C ILE A 38 8.92 -22.54 -4.49
N ARG A 39 8.60 -21.79 -5.55
CA ARG A 39 9.46 -21.65 -6.74
C ARG A 39 10.82 -21.02 -6.42
N VAL A 40 10.86 -20.02 -5.53
CA VAL A 40 12.11 -19.37 -5.08
C VAL A 40 12.68 -20.00 -3.80
N ARG A 41 12.13 -21.14 -3.34
CA ARG A 41 12.62 -21.96 -2.21
C ARG A 41 12.66 -21.20 -0.87
N GLY A 42 11.60 -20.45 -0.55
CA GLY A 42 11.50 -19.71 0.72
C GLY A 42 12.57 -18.62 0.87
N LEU A 43 12.89 -17.94 -0.22
CA LEU A 43 13.94 -16.92 -0.29
C LEU A 43 13.75 -15.81 0.75
N GLN A 44 12.50 -15.42 1.04
CA GLN A 44 12.15 -14.40 2.02
C GLN A 44 12.62 -14.75 3.45
N VAL A 45 12.79 -16.03 3.77
CA VAL A 45 13.36 -16.48 5.06
C VAL A 45 14.89 -16.61 4.96
N ARG A 46 15.36 -17.26 3.91
CA ARG A 46 16.77 -17.64 3.77
C ARG A 46 17.70 -16.46 3.49
N HIS A 47 17.20 -15.43 2.83
CA HIS A 47 18.00 -14.30 2.35
C HIS A 47 17.51 -12.93 2.81
N LEU A 48 16.65 -12.86 3.84
CA LEU A 48 16.15 -11.58 4.39
C LEU A 48 17.30 -10.69 4.85
N GLY A 49 18.27 -11.22 5.59
CA GLY A 49 19.44 -10.45 6.04
C GLY A 49 20.28 -9.87 4.89
N LYS A 50 20.40 -10.63 3.76
CA LYS A 50 21.05 -10.14 2.55
C LYS A 50 20.23 -9.04 1.87
N ALA A 51 18.90 -9.18 1.84
CA ALA A 51 17.98 -8.20 1.30
C ALA A 51 18.07 -6.86 2.04
N LEU A 52 18.07 -6.90 3.39
CA LEU A 52 18.24 -5.72 4.23
C LEU A 52 19.60 -5.05 4.03
N LYS A 53 20.68 -5.83 3.83
CA LYS A 53 22.00 -5.29 3.50
C LYS A 53 22.01 -4.60 2.13
N PHE A 54 21.37 -5.19 1.11
CA PHE A 54 21.30 -4.60 -0.23
C PHE A 54 20.43 -3.36 -0.29
N MET A 55 19.44 -3.24 0.60
CA MET A 55 18.60 -2.05 0.73
C MET A 55 19.43 -0.78 0.98
N VAL A 56 20.46 -0.88 1.86
CA VAL A 56 21.28 0.28 2.26
C VAL A 56 22.51 0.47 1.38
N LYS A 57 22.97 -0.60 0.69
CA LYS A 57 24.19 -0.55 -0.11
C LYS A 57 23.83 -0.35 -1.58
N ASN A 58 24.10 0.82 -2.14
CA ASN A 58 23.92 1.07 -3.56
C ASN A 58 24.93 0.27 -4.41
N GLU A 59 24.55 0.00 -5.66
CA GLU A 59 25.42 -0.60 -6.68
C GLU A 59 26.06 0.50 -7.51
N GLU A 60 27.37 0.36 -7.80
CA GLU A 60 28.11 1.28 -8.67
C GLU A 60 28.03 0.78 -10.12
N GLY A 61 27.84 1.72 -11.06
CA GLY A 61 27.93 1.43 -12.50
C GLY A 61 26.68 0.77 -13.14
N GLY A 62 25.54 0.74 -12.46
CA GLY A 62 24.28 0.30 -13.06
C GLY A 62 23.62 1.34 -13.95
N GLU A 63 22.85 0.88 -14.96
CA GLU A 63 21.97 1.75 -15.77
C GLU A 63 20.65 1.99 -15.05
N GLY A 64 20.07 3.19 -15.15
CA GLY A 64 18.81 3.57 -14.51
C GLY A 64 18.73 5.05 -14.22
N GLU A 65 17.58 5.53 -13.73
CA GLU A 65 17.34 6.96 -13.49
C GLU A 65 17.68 7.38 -12.05
N VAL A 66 17.51 6.47 -11.08
CA VAL A 66 17.68 6.73 -9.64
C VAL A 66 18.48 5.60 -8.97
N THR A 67 19.07 5.85 -7.80
CA THR A 67 19.75 4.80 -7.03
C THR A 67 18.79 3.69 -6.63
N SER A 68 19.29 2.47 -6.33
CA SER A 68 18.46 1.36 -5.82
C SER A 68 17.73 1.74 -4.54
N PHE A 69 18.39 2.49 -3.65
CA PHE A 69 17.77 3.05 -2.46
C PHE A 69 16.68 4.08 -2.80
N GLY A 70 16.92 4.96 -3.80
CA GLY A 70 15.93 5.92 -4.28
C GLY A 70 14.70 5.26 -4.88
N ALA A 71 14.90 4.21 -5.68
CA ALA A 71 13.80 3.42 -6.24
C ALA A 71 12.99 2.71 -5.13
N LEU A 72 13.67 2.15 -4.11
CA LEU A 72 13.01 1.56 -2.95
C LEU A 72 12.23 2.63 -2.16
N CYS A 73 12.83 3.78 -1.87
CA CYS A 73 12.13 4.87 -1.17
C CYS A 73 10.92 5.37 -1.96
N THR A 74 11.00 5.43 -3.30
CA THR A 74 9.85 5.75 -4.16
C THR A 74 8.78 4.66 -4.06
N ALA A 75 9.16 3.38 -4.05
CA ALA A 75 8.21 2.29 -3.84
C ALA A 75 7.60 2.32 -2.42
N LEU A 76 8.40 2.55 -1.38
CA LEU A 76 7.92 2.69 -0.01
C LEU A 76 7.06 3.94 0.18
N SER A 77 7.33 5.03 -0.54
CA SER A 77 6.48 6.22 -0.49
C SER A 77 5.08 5.93 -0.99
N ALA A 78 4.94 5.06 -1.99
CA ALA A 78 3.64 4.64 -2.50
C ALA A 78 2.91 3.66 -1.58
N THR A 79 3.64 2.80 -0.86
CA THR A 79 3.08 1.74 -0.01
C THR A 79 2.82 2.18 1.43
N ILE A 80 3.76 2.89 2.06
CA ILE A 80 3.58 3.39 3.44
C ILE A 80 2.68 4.62 3.42
N GLY A 81 1.39 4.41 3.60
CA GLY A 81 0.34 5.41 3.48
C GLY A 81 -0.77 5.26 4.52
N THR A 82 -1.98 5.69 4.16
CA THR A 82 -3.17 5.51 5.00
C THR A 82 -3.45 4.04 5.28
N GLY A 83 -2.99 3.11 4.43
CA GLY A 83 -3.12 1.66 4.61
C GLY A 83 -2.57 1.16 5.93
N ASN A 84 -1.42 1.66 6.36
CA ASN A 84 -0.73 1.23 7.58
C ASN A 84 -1.42 1.67 8.88
N ILE A 85 -2.16 2.77 8.85
CA ILE A 85 -2.80 3.37 10.03
C ILE A 85 -4.31 3.16 9.96
N VAL A 86 -4.96 3.66 8.91
CA VAL A 86 -6.41 3.58 8.71
C VAL A 86 -6.83 2.23 8.18
N GLY A 87 -6.08 1.66 7.23
CA GLY A 87 -6.34 0.34 6.65
C GLY A 87 -6.26 -0.78 7.69
N ALA A 88 -5.20 -0.80 8.51
CA ALA A 88 -5.07 -1.75 9.61
C ALA A 88 -6.22 -1.60 10.63
N ALA A 89 -6.59 -0.37 10.98
CA ALA A 89 -7.69 -0.09 11.88
C ALA A 89 -9.04 -0.60 11.34
N THR A 90 -9.33 -0.36 10.06
CA THR A 90 -10.56 -0.83 9.41
C THR A 90 -10.59 -2.34 9.25
N ALA A 91 -9.44 -2.98 9.02
CA ALA A 91 -9.35 -4.45 8.99
C ALA A 91 -9.74 -5.06 10.33
N LEU A 92 -9.23 -4.52 11.44
CA LEU A 92 -9.52 -5.01 12.78
C LEU A 92 -10.98 -4.70 13.21
N ALA A 93 -11.50 -3.54 12.84
CA ALA A 93 -12.90 -3.19 13.12
C ALA A 93 -13.89 -4.13 12.42
N ALA A 94 -13.61 -4.53 11.17
CA ALA A 94 -14.48 -5.39 10.38
C ALA A 94 -14.25 -6.88 10.60
N GLY A 95 -13.00 -7.31 10.79
CA GLY A 95 -12.58 -8.71 10.89
C GLY A 95 -12.16 -9.16 12.31
N GLY A 96 -12.16 -8.24 13.29
CA GLY A 96 -11.63 -8.51 14.63
C GLY A 96 -10.10 -8.59 14.66
N PRO A 97 -9.52 -8.90 15.84
CA PRO A 97 -8.06 -9.03 16.01
C PRO A 97 -7.41 -10.02 15.06
N GLY A 98 -8.15 -11.07 14.65
CA GLY A 98 -7.69 -12.09 13.71
C GLY A 98 -7.34 -11.56 12.32
N ALA A 99 -7.87 -10.42 11.92
CA ALA A 99 -7.50 -9.77 10.67
C ALA A 99 -6.01 -9.45 10.59
N LEU A 100 -5.39 -9.08 11.72
CA LEU A 100 -3.94 -8.84 11.78
C LEU A 100 -3.13 -10.12 11.47
N PHE A 101 -3.56 -11.26 12.00
CA PHE A 101 -2.91 -12.55 11.68
C PHE A 101 -2.89 -12.81 10.17
N TRP A 102 -4.03 -12.69 9.52
CA TRP A 102 -4.15 -12.94 8.08
C TRP A 102 -3.43 -11.88 7.24
N MET A 103 -3.35 -10.64 7.73
CA MET A 103 -2.54 -9.58 7.12
C MET A 103 -1.05 -9.94 7.11
N ILE A 104 -0.52 -10.45 8.23
CA ILE A 104 0.88 -10.91 8.37
C ILE A 104 1.14 -12.12 7.47
N VAL A 105 0.23 -13.10 7.44
CA VAL A 105 0.34 -14.28 6.59
C VAL A 105 0.36 -13.89 5.11
N ALA A 106 -0.53 -13.01 4.68
CA ALA A 106 -0.56 -12.51 3.31
C ALA A 106 0.75 -11.77 2.95
N ALA A 107 1.25 -10.93 3.86
CA ALA A 107 2.51 -10.22 3.65
C ALA A 107 3.71 -11.16 3.57
N PHE A 108 3.76 -12.20 4.38
CA PHE A 108 4.84 -13.20 4.33
C PHE A 108 4.94 -13.86 2.93
N PHE A 109 3.83 -14.29 2.37
CA PHE A 109 3.81 -14.82 1.00
C PHE A 109 3.95 -13.70 -0.04
N GLY A 110 3.44 -12.52 0.24
CA GLY A 110 3.58 -11.32 -0.57
C GLY A 110 5.04 -10.88 -0.76
N MET A 111 5.94 -11.18 0.19
CA MET A 111 7.38 -10.91 0.04
C MET A 111 7.97 -11.65 -1.18
N ALA A 112 7.60 -12.91 -1.43
CA ALA A 112 8.05 -13.65 -2.60
C ALA A 112 7.44 -13.09 -3.90
N THR A 113 6.21 -12.58 -3.83
CA THR A 113 5.56 -11.88 -4.93
C THR A 113 6.33 -10.61 -5.28
N LYS A 114 6.60 -9.74 -4.29
CA LYS A 114 7.41 -8.52 -4.47
C LYS A 114 8.82 -8.79 -4.99
N TYR A 115 9.45 -9.87 -4.52
CA TYR A 115 10.73 -10.32 -5.07
C TYR A 115 10.62 -10.57 -6.58
N THR A 116 9.61 -11.34 -6.98
CA THR A 116 9.35 -11.69 -8.37
C THR A 116 9.06 -10.45 -9.22
N GLU A 117 8.24 -9.54 -8.72
CA GLU A 117 7.93 -8.25 -9.35
C GLU A 117 9.17 -7.40 -9.58
N GLY A 118 10.01 -7.22 -8.56
CA GLY A 118 11.25 -6.45 -8.64
C GLY A 118 12.28 -7.08 -9.58
N PHE A 119 12.37 -8.41 -9.59
CA PHE A 119 13.21 -9.16 -10.51
C PHE A 119 12.78 -8.91 -11.97
N LEU A 120 11.50 -9.12 -12.29
CA LEU A 120 10.95 -8.96 -13.64
C LEU A 120 11.03 -7.50 -14.12
N ALA A 121 10.91 -6.53 -13.21
CA ALA A 121 11.03 -5.12 -13.51
C ALA A 121 12.38 -4.77 -14.15
N ILE A 122 13.48 -5.33 -13.64
CA ILE A 122 14.81 -5.13 -14.20
C ILE A 122 15.03 -6.00 -15.43
N LYS A 123 14.57 -7.24 -15.42
CA LYS A 123 14.78 -8.22 -16.49
C LYS A 123 14.22 -7.76 -17.83
N TYR A 124 13.04 -7.16 -17.83
CA TYR A 124 12.28 -6.85 -19.04
C TYR A 124 12.09 -5.35 -19.31
N ARG A 125 12.77 -4.48 -18.55
CA ARG A 125 12.80 -3.07 -18.85
C ARG A 125 13.60 -2.79 -20.14
N THR A 126 13.30 -1.67 -20.75
CA THR A 126 14.10 -1.10 -21.83
C THR A 126 14.53 0.31 -21.43
N ILE A 127 15.67 0.75 -21.93
CA ILE A 127 16.17 2.10 -21.71
C ILE A 127 16.26 2.73 -23.09
N ASP A 128 15.66 3.90 -23.26
CA ASP A 128 15.71 4.62 -24.54
C ASP A 128 17.02 5.40 -24.74
N GLU A 129 17.16 6.03 -25.89
CA GLU A 129 18.36 6.78 -26.26
C GLU A 129 18.60 8.01 -25.36
N GLU A 130 17.55 8.53 -24.72
CA GLU A 130 17.62 9.64 -23.77
C GLU A 130 18.00 9.17 -22.35
N GLY A 131 18.17 7.85 -22.13
CA GLY A 131 18.44 7.23 -20.83
C GLY A 131 17.20 7.11 -19.95
N HIS A 132 16.02 7.28 -20.53
CA HIS A 132 14.75 7.13 -19.83
C HIS A 132 14.37 5.66 -19.70
N VAL A 133 13.97 5.24 -18.48
CA VAL A 133 13.64 3.85 -18.20
C VAL A 133 12.19 3.55 -18.52
N LEU A 134 11.98 2.51 -19.31
CA LEU A 134 10.70 1.98 -19.74
C LEU A 134 10.51 0.59 -19.11
N GLY A 135 9.86 0.55 -17.96
CA GLY A 135 9.71 -0.68 -17.18
C GLY A 135 8.42 -0.73 -16.38
N GLY A 136 8.19 -1.87 -15.75
CA GLY A 136 6.98 -2.17 -14.99
C GLY A 136 6.18 -3.33 -15.59
N PRO A 137 4.99 -3.64 -15.02
CA PRO A 137 4.21 -4.81 -15.44
C PRO A 137 3.84 -4.82 -16.90
N PHE A 138 3.45 -3.70 -17.46
CA PHE A 138 3.09 -3.62 -18.87
C PHE A 138 4.27 -3.98 -19.78
N TYR A 139 5.52 -3.72 -19.37
CA TYR A 139 6.70 -4.11 -20.15
C TYR A 139 7.06 -5.58 -19.96
N TYR A 140 7.00 -6.14 -18.73
CA TYR A 140 7.28 -7.56 -18.61
C TYR A 140 6.14 -8.46 -19.14
N ILE A 141 4.90 -7.94 -19.20
CA ILE A 141 3.82 -8.62 -19.94
C ILE A 141 4.11 -8.60 -21.44
N GLU A 142 4.43 -7.44 -22.03
CA GLU A 142 4.66 -7.32 -23.47
C GLU A 142 5.97 -8.00 -23.92
N ASN A 143 7.08 -7.77 -23.17
CA ASN A 143 8.42 -8.27 -23.53
C ASN A 143 8.68 -9.70 -23.03
N GLY A 144 8.16 -10.06 -21.85
CA GLY A 144 8.39 -11.36 -21.23
C GLY A 144 7.42 -12.43 -21.73
N MET A 145 6.11 -12.13 -21.80
CA MET A 145 5.11 -13.06 -22.30
C MET A 145 4.95 -13.00 -23.83
N GLY A 146 5.44 -11.93 -24.46
CA GLY A 146 5.41 -11.71 -25.91
C GLY A 146 4.33 -10.75 -26.37
N LYS A 147 4.53 -10.18 -27.58
CA LYS A 147 3.70 -9.10 -28.17
C LYS A 147 2.20 -9.42 -28.26
N LYS A 148 1.82 -10.69 -28.35
CA LYS A 148 0.43 -11.14 -28.35
C LYS A 148 -0.32 -10.79 -27.07
N TRP A 149 0.38 -10.55 -25.95
CA TRP A 149 -0.18 -10.20 -24.67
C TRP A 149 -0.26 -8.68 -24.40
N LYS A 150 0.04 -7.87 -25.43
CA LYS A 150 -0.01 -6.40 -25.32
C LYS A 150 -1.38 -5.87 -24.87
N TRP A 151 -2.45 -6.55 -25.19
CA TRP A 151 -3.80 -6.22 -24.73
C TRP A 151 -3.89 -6.29 -23.19
N LEU A 152 -3.29 -7.32 -22.57
CA LEU A 152 -3.27 -7.49 -21.12
C LEU A 152 -2.43 -6.40 -20.45
N ALA A 153 -1.30 -6.03 -21.06
CA ALA A 153 -0.46 -4.91 -20.62
C ALA A 153 -1.24 -3.57 -20.64
N LYS A 154 -2.06 -3.33 -21.68
CA LYS A 154 -2.90 -2.14 -21.76
C LYS A 154 -4.01 -2.13 -20.71
N ILE A 155 -4.62 -3.28 -20.41
CA ILE A 155 -5.62 -3.41 -19.34
C ILE A 155 -4.98 -3.06 -17.98
N PHE A 156 -3.80 -3.62 -17.69
CA PHE A 156 -3.05 -3.26 -16.48
C PHE A 156 -2.80 -1.75 -16.40
N ALA A 157 -2.25 -1.16 -17.45
CA ALA A 157 -1.90 0.24 -17.46
C ALA A 157 -3.15 1.16 -17.34
N PHE A 158 -4.28 0.78 -17.94
CA PHE A 158 -5.54 1.50 -17.76
C PHE A 158 -5.99 1.52 -16.30
N PHE A 159 -6.03 0.37 -15.64
CA PHE A 159 -6.38 0.32 -14.22
C PHE A 159 -5.35 1.04 -13.36
N GLY A 160 -4.05 0.99 -13.69
CA GLY A 160 -3.01 1.75 -13.00
C GLY A 160 -3.24 3.27 -13.02
N VAL A 161 -3.71 3.81 -14.15
CA VAL A 161 -4.12 5.23 -14.24
C VAL A 161 -5.34 5.50 -13.35
N CYS A 162 -6.34 4.63 -13.37
CA CYS A 162 -7.55 4.79 -12.54
C CYS A 162 -7.22 4.74 -11.03
N VAL A 163 -6.37 3.80 -10.61
CA VAL A 163 -5.92 3.66 -9.21
C VAL A 163 -5.18 4.92 -8.74
N GLY A 164 -4.26 5.44 -9.57
CA GLY A 164 -3.54 6.67 -9.23
C GLY A 164 -4.48 7.86 -9.11
N LEU A 165 -5.36 8.05 -10.10
CA LEU A 165 -6.19 9.26 -10.19
C LEU A 165 -7.38 9.28 -9.24
N MET A 166 -8.03 8.14 -9.00
CA MET A 166 -9.31 8.06 -8.27
C MET A 166 -9.26 7.11 -7.07
N GLY A 167 -8.14 6.45 -6.83
CA GLY A 167 -8.01 5.40 -5.84
C GLY A 167 -6.99 5.70 -4.75
N ILE A 168 -6.13 4.72 -4.54
CA ILE A 168 -5.10 4.73 -3.50
C ILE A 168 -4.09 5.87 -3.67
N GLY A 169 -3.89 6.35 -4.90
CA GLY A 169 -2.91 7.40 -5.20
C GLY A 169 -3.33 8.80 -4.77
N THR A 170 -4.62 9.11 -4.75
CA THR A 170 -5.11 10.47 -4.46
C THR A 170 -6.18 10.48 -3.39
N PHE A 171 -7.39 10.03 -3.72
CA PHE A 171 -8.58 10.26 -2.90
C PHE A 171 -8.48 9.68 -1.50
N THR A 172 -8.01 8.44 -1.35
CA THR A 172 -7.89 7.81 -0.04
C THR A 172 -6.87 8.52 0.84
N GLN A 173 -5.76 8.98 0.25
CA GLN A 173 -4.68 9.63 0.98
C GLN A 173 -5.08 11.02 1.45
N VAL A 174 -5.58 11.86 0.53
CA VAL A 174 -5.97 13.23 0.88
C VAL A 174 -7.15 13.24 1.84
N ASN A 175 -8.09 12.30 1.67
CA ASN A 175 -9.20 12.12 2.59
C ASN A 175 -8.72 11.67 3.98
N GLY A 176 -7.71 10.78 4.03
CA GLY A 176 -7.07 10.37 5.28
C GLY A 176 -6.39 11.54 6.00
N ILE A 177 -5.65 12.41 5.27
CA ILE A 177 -5.06 13.63 5.83
C ILE A 177 -6.16 14.56 6.36
N ALA A 178 -7.18 14.83 5.54
CA ALA A 178 -8.29 15.70 5.93
C ALA A 178 -8.98 15.21 7.21
N SER A 179 -9.26 13.90 7.28
CA SER A 179 -9.87 13.29 8.47
C SER A 179 -8.98 13.42 9.72
N ALA A 180 -7.67 13.16 9.60
CA ALA A 180 -6.76 13.27 10.73
C ALA A 180 -6.61 14.69 11.24
N VAL A 181 -6.49 15.66 10.32
CA VAL A 181 -6.35 17.08 10.66
C VAL A 181 -7.64 17.63 11.26
N THR A 182 -8.80 17.23 10.73
CA THR A 182 -10.10 17.62 11.29
C THR A 182 -10.30 17.05 12.69
N ASN A 183 -10.02 15.76 12.89
CA ASN A 183 -10.13 15.13 14.21
C ASN A 183 -9.24 15.81 15.27
N PHE A 184 -8.14 16.42 14.86
CA PHE A 184 -7.23 17.10 15.77
C PHE A 184 -7.60 18.55 16.01
N PHE A 185 -7.89 19.35 14.96
CA PHE A 185 -8.07 20.79 15.07
C PHE A 185 -9.53 21.24 15.18
N ASP A 186 -10.48 20.48 14.64
CA ASP A 186 -11.91 20.85 14.60
C ASP A 186 -12.81 19.60 14.67
N PRO A 187 -12.73 18.82 15.78
CA PRO A 187 -13.46 17.55 15.91
C PRO A 187 -14.98 17.69 15.86
N ASN A 188 -15.48 18.88 16.19
CA ASN A 188 -16.92 19.19 16.22
C ASN A 188 -17.40 19.92 14.95
N THR A 189 -16.53 20.12 13.95
CA THR A 189 -16.84 20.86 12.72
C THR A 189 -17.43 22.26 13.03
N SER A 190 -16.88 22.93 14.05
CA SER A 190 -17.38 24.21 14.56
C SER A 190 -17.04 25.39 13.65
N TRP A 191 -15.97 25.25 12.85
CA TRP A 191 -15.54 26.25 11.87
C TRP A 191 -15.78 25.71 10.45
N ALA A 192 -17.02 25.78 9.98
CA ALA A 192 -17.46 25.16 8.73
C ALA A 192 -17.92 26.14 7.68
N ILE A 193 -17.81 25.72 6.42
CA ILE A 193 -18.43 26.34 5.24
C ILE A 193 -19.41 25.34 4.62
N HIS A 194 -20.57 25.84 4.22
CA HIS A 194 -21.55 25.00 3.53
C HIS A 194 -21.22 24.89 2.05
N LEU A 195 -20.75 23.69 1.63
CA LEU A 195 -20.37 23.38 0.25
C LEU A 195 -21.02 22.06 -0.18
N PHE A 196 -21.58 22.03 -1.38
CA PHE A 196 -22.19 20.81 -1.97
C PHE A 196 -23.26 20.14 -1.08
N GLY A 197 -24.02 20.95 -0.30
CA GLY A 197 -25.07 20.45 0.60
C GLY A 197 -24.53 19.80 1.88
N ARG A 198 -23.29 20.11 2.29
CA ARG A 198 -22.63 19.60 3.51
C ARG A 198 -21.84 20.71 4.19
N ASP A 199 -21.71 20.59 5.50
CA ASP A 199 -20.81 21.43 6.27
C ASP A 199 -19.40 20.84 6.23
N ILE A 200 -18.48 21.58 5.64
CA ILE A 200 -17.07 21.20 5.48
C ILE A 200 -16.25 22.13 6.37
N SER A 201 -15.44 21.55 7.26
CA SER A 201 -14.54 22.35 8.08
C SER A 201 -13.53 23.13 7.24
N TRP A 202 -13.27 24.38 7.58
CA TRP A 202 -12.20 25.17 6.98
C TRP A 202 -10.83 24.53 7.11
N VAL A 203 -10.64 23.72 8.16
CA VAL A 203 -9.42 22.92 8.36
C VAL A 203 -9.19 21.96 7.19
N VAL A 204 -10.24 21.32 6.66
CA VAL A 204 -10.16 20.46 5.47
C VAL A 204 -9.74 21.25 4.23
N VAL A 205 -10.30 22.46 4.05
CA VAL A 205 -9.98 23.32 2.89
C VAL A 205 -8.52 23.75 2.93
N ILE A 206 -8.03 24.20 4.09
CA ILE A 206 -6.65 24.65 4.28
C ILE A 206 -5.69 23.47 4.10
N ALA A 207 -5.94 22.33 4.73
CA ALA A 207 -5.11 21.14 4.60
C ALA A 207 -5.07 20.62 3.14
N GLY A 208 -6.23 20.56 2.47
CA GLY A 208 -6.32 20.18 1.07
C GLY A 208 -5.52 21.11 0.15
N LEU A 209 -5.57 22.42 0.38
CA LEU A 209 -4.80 23.40 -0.38
C LEU A 209 -3.29 23.22 -0.16
N ILE A 210 -2.84 23.08 1.08
CA ILE A 210 -1.42 22.87 1.43
C ILE A 210 -0.91 21.62 0.75
N VAL A 211 -1.61 20.49 0.88
CA VAL A 211 -1.22 19.22 0.27
C VAL A 211 -1.15 19.34 -1.25
N THR A 212 -2.14 20.02 -1.87
CA THR A 212 -2.19 20.22 -3.32
C THR A 212 -0.98 21.02 -3.81
N VAL A 213 -0.65 22.13 -3.14
CA VAL A 213 0.51 22.98 -3.50
C VAL A 213 1.81 22.21 -3.32
N CYS A 214 1.98 21.51 -2.19
CA CYS A 214 3.18 20.70 -1.94
C CYS A 214 3.33 19.58 -2.99
N THR A 215 2.23 18.91 -3.34
CA THR A 215 2.20 17.87 -4.38
C THR A 215 2.63 18.45 -5.73
N ALA A 216 2.02 19.57 -6.16
CA ALA A 216 2.34 20.21 -7.42
C ALA A 216 3.83 20.60 -7.52
N LEU A 217 4.39 21.16 -6.43
CA LEU A 217 5.82 21.53 -6.38
C LEU A 217 6.76 20.34 -6.57
N VAL A 218 6.37 19.15 -6.12
CA VAL A 218 7.22 17.96 -6.23
C VAL A 218 7.04 17.27 -7.58
N ILE A 219 5.80 16.98 -8.00
CA ILE A 219 5.53 16.17 -9.19
C ILE A 219 5.94 16.86 -10.51
N ILE A 220 5.94 18.19 -10.57
CA ILE A 220 6.43 18.93 -11.74
C ILE A 220 7.90 18.59 -12.05
N GLY A 221 8.69 18.23 -11.05
CA GLY A 221 10.11 17.81 -11.20
C GLY A 221 10.30 16.35 -11.64
N GLY A 222 9.24 15.58 -11.81
CA GLY A 222 9.27 14.17 -12.25
C GLY A 222 9.97 13.22 -11.28
N ILE A 223 10.31 12.00 -11.76
CA ILE A 223 10.82 10.91 -10.92
C ILE A 223 12.04 11.27 -10.07
N LYS A 224 12.98 12.05 -10.62
CA LYS A 224 14.19 12.43 -9.87
C LYS A 224 13.86 13.25 -8.64
N ARG A 225 12.89 14.18 -8.76
CA ARG A 225 12.46 15.01 -7.63
C ARG A 225 11.64 14.22 -6.64
N ILE A 226 10.73 13.37 -7.11
CA ILE A 226 9.96 12.45 -6.28
C ILE A 226 10.91 11.54 -5.49
N ALA A 227 11.88 10.89 -6.14
CA ALA A 227 12.85 10.02 -5.47
C ALA A 227 13.70 10.78 -4.43
N ASN A 228 14.16 12.02 -4.74
CA ASN A 228 14.93 12.81 -3.80
C ASN A 228 14.13 13.19 -2.55
N VAL A 229 12.86 13.57 -2.71
CA VAL A 229 11.95 13.85 -1.59
C VAL A 229 11.68 12.57 -0.80
N SER A 230 11.37 11.47 -1.48
CA SER A 230 11.09 10.18 -0.84
C SER A 230 12.28 9.63 -0.05
N GLN A 231 13.53 9.80 -0.53
CA GLN A 231 14.73 9.35 0.18
C GLN A 231 14.95 10.05 1.52
N VAL A 232 14.39 11.24 1.71
CA VAL A 232 14.48 12.00 2.97
C VAL A 232 13.24 11.73 3.82
N VAL A 233 12.06 11.88 3.23
CA VAL A 233 10.79 11.85 3.97
C VAL A 233 10.45 10.44 4.43
N VAL A 234 10.65 9.41 3.58
CA VAL A 234 10.25 8.02 3.91
C VAL A 234 11.01 7.46 5.11
N PRO A 235 12.35 7.53 5.19
CA PRO A 235 13.05 7.08 6.37
C PRO A 235 12.67 7.87 7.63
N PHE A 236 12.53 9.20 7.50
CA PHE A 236 12.13 10.06 8.60
C PHE A 236 10.76 9.67 9.17
N MET A 237 9.74 9.57 8.30
CA MET A 237 8.37 9.22 8.74
C MET A 237 8.28 7.81 9.32
N ALA A 238 9.01 6.84 8.72
CA ALA A 238 9.03 5.47 9.20
C ALA A 238 9.68 5.38 10.59
N VAL A 239 10.84 6.02 10.79
CA VAL A 239 11.51 6.07 12.09
C VAL A 239 10.65 6.77 13.13
N LEU A 240 10.05 7.92 12.79
CA LEU A 240 9.16 8.64 13.70
C LEU A 240 8.01 7.75 14.17
N TYR A 241 7.32 7.09 13.23
CA TYR A 241 6.21 6.20 13.56
C TYR A 241 6.65 5.00 14.41
N VAL A 242 7.73 4.32 13.99
CA VAL A 242 8.26 3.14 14.68
C VAL A 242 8.69 3.47 16.11
N VAL A 243 9.34 4.62 16.34
CA VAL A 243 9.75 5.05 17.68
C VAL A 243 8.54 5.19 18.61
N PHE A 244 7.48 5.87 18.18
CA PHE A 244 6.27 6.02 19.00
C PHE A 244 5.48 4.71 19.14
N ALA A 245 5.41 3.90 18.11
CA ALA A 245 4.77 2.59 18.17
C ALA A 245 5.53 1.64 19.13
N VAL A 246 6.86 1.58 19.06
CA VAL A 246 7.68 0.78 19.97
C VAL A 246 7.52 1.29 21.41
N LEU A 247 7.53 2.61 21.63
CA LEU A 247 7.32 3.18 22.95
C LEU A 247 5.95 2.77 23.51
N LEU A 248 4.89 2.83 22.70
CA LEU A 248 3.56 2.37 23.10
C LEU A 248 3.57 0.89 23.51
N LEU A 249 4.21 0.03 22.71
CA LEU A 249 4.31 -1.41 23.00
C LEU A 249 5.13 -1.68 24.28
N LEU A 250 6.22 -0.96 24.48
CA LEU A 250 7.04 -1.08 25.69
C LEU A 250 6.28 -0.65 26.96
N CYS A 251 5.53 0.44 26.88
CA CYS A 251 4.68 0.90 27.99
C CYS A 251 3.54 -0.08 28.33
N ASN A 252 3.16 -0.95 27.39
CA ASN A 252 2.10 -1.93 27.54
C ASN A 252 2.60 -3.38 27.37
N VAL A 253 3.87 -3.65 27.66
CA VAL A 253 4.51 -4.96 27.42
C VAL A 253 3.76 -6.11 28.08
N THR A 254 3.15 -5.90 29.25
CA THR A 254 2.37 -6.91 29.98
C THR A 254 1.09 -7.33 29.27
N LYS A 255 0.54 -6.50 28.38
CA LYS A 255 -0.67 -6.77 27.61
C LYS A 255 -0.38 -7.46 26.26
N ILE A 256 0.88 -7.49 25.83
CA ILE A 256 1.28 -8.08 24.54
C ILE A 256 0.93 -9.57 24.45
N PRO A 257 1.19 -10.42 25.47
CA PRO A 257 0.84 -11.84 25.41
C PRO A 257 -0.67 -12.05 25.18
N ASP A 258 -1.52 -11.33 25.89
CA ASP A 258 -2.97 -11.42 25.76
C ASP A 258 -3.44 -10.93 24.39
N ALA A 259 -2.84 -9.87 23.86
CA ALA A 259 -3.12 -9.38 22.51
C ALA A 259 -2.76 -10.42 21.43
N ILE A 260 -1.63 -11.11 21.57
CA ILE A 260 -1.23 -12.20 20.66
C ILE A 260 -2.24 -13.35 20.72
N VAL A 261 -2.69 -13.73 21.92
CA VAL A 261 -3.71 -14.77 22.08
C VAL A 261 -5.02 -14.36 21.39
N GLN A 262 -5.47 -13.12 21.58
CA GLN A 262 -6.67 -12.59 20.90
C GLN A 262 -6.52 -12.60 19.36
N ILE A 263 -5.35 -12.22 18.84
CA ILE A 263 -5.07 -12.23 17.41
C ILE A 263 -5.14 -13.65 16.84
N VAL A 264 -4.48 -14.61 17.51
CA VAL A 264 -4.47 -16.01 17.05
C VAL A 264 -5.84 -16.64 17.17
N GLN A 265 -6.54 -16.48 18.28
CA GLN A 265 -7.90 -17.00 18.46
C GLN A 265 -8.86 -16.37 17.45
N GLY A 266 -8.83 -15.06 17.29
CA GLY A 266 -9.66 -14.32 16.34
C GLY A 266 -9.42 -14.73 14.88
N ALA A 267 -8.20 -15.13 14.53
CA ALA A 267 -7.87 -15.61 13.18
C ALA A 267 -8.66 -16.86 12.77
N PHE A 268 -9.03 -17.69 13.75
CA PHE A 268 -9.80 -18.91 13.54
C PHE A 268 -11.26 -18.78 14.02
N GLY A 269 -11.72 -17.56 14.26
CA GLY A 269 -13.10 -17.28 14.65
C GLY A 269 -13.42 -17.57 16.13
N TYR A 270 -12.39 -17.71 16.99
CA TYR A 270 -12.53 -17.93 18.43
C TYR A 270 -12.19 -16.68 19.24
N GLY A 271 -12.49 -16.71 20.55
CA GLY A 271 -12.23 -15.61 21.49
C GLY A 271 -13.50 -14.86 21.90
N ASP A 272 -13.47 -14.29 23.11
CA ASP A 272 -14.67 -13.67 23.71
C ASP A 272 -14.97 -12.28 23.14
N GLY A 273 -13.95 -11.56 22.65
CA GLY A 273 -14.10 -10.22 22.08
C GLY A 273 -14.80 -10.15 20.72
N ILE A 274 -14.94 -11.27 19.98
CA ILE A 274 -15.48 -11.28 18.61
C ILE A 274 -16.93 -11.82 18.53
N GLN A 275 -17.66 -11.87 19.64
CA GLN A 275 -19.03 -12.36 19.66
C GLN A 275 -19.97 -11.58 18.73
N GLY A 276 -19.82 -10.26 18.67
CA GLY A 276 -20.55 -9.40 17.75
C GLY A 276 -20.27 -9.73 16.28
N ILE A 277 -19.01 -9.96 15.93
CA ILE A 277 -18.59 -10.37 14.57
C ILE A 277 -19.15 -11.75 14.24
N ARG A 278 -19.10 -12.72 15.18
CA ARG A 278 -19.73 -14.05 14.99
C ARG A 278 -21.22 -13.96 14.73
N ALA A 279 -21.92 -13.11 15.47
CA ALA A 279 -23.37 -12.94 15.32
C ALA A 279 -23.74 -12.43 13.92
N VAL A 280 -22.98 -11.46 13.41
CA VAL A 280 -23.19 -10.86 12.08
C VAL A 280 -22.70 -11.78 10.96
N ALA A 281 -21.56 -12.45 11.13
CA ALA A 281 -20.92 -13.27 10.12
C ALA A 281 -21.45 -14.72 10.02
N GLY A 282 -22.38 -15.12 10.87
CA GLY A 282 -22.98 -16.46 10.83
C GLY A 282 -22.15 -17.54 11.55
N GLY A 283 -21.50 -17.21 12.66
CA GLY A 283 -20.78 -18.14 13.53
C GLY A 283 -19.27 -18.11 13.38
N VAL A 284 -18.62 -19.15 13.90
CA VAL A 284 -17.14 -19.26 13.96
C VAL A 284 -16.51 -19.23 12.57
N LEU A 285 -17.04 -20.01 11.63
CA LEU A 285 -16.50 -20.07 10.26
C LEU A 285 -16.66 -18.72 9.54
N GLY A 286 -17.82 -18.07 9.70
CA GLY A 286 -18.05 -16.74 9.13
C GLY A 286 -17.12 -15.68 9.71
N ALA A 287 -16.88 -15.71 11.03
CA ALA A 287 -15.93 -14.80 11.67
C ALA A 287 -14.48 -15.04 11.19
N MET A 288 -14.05 -16.29 11.02
CA MET A 288 -12.77 -16.65 10.42
C MET A 288 -12.66 -16.10 8.99
N MET A 289 -13.69 -16.28 8.17
CA MET A 289 -13.72 -15.76 6.80
C MET A 289 -13.66 -14.23 6.77
N ALA A 290 -14.37 -13.55 7.67
CA ALA A 290 -14.34 -12.10 7.79
C ALA A 290 -12.93 -11.60 8.20
N ALA A 291 -12.30 -12.26 9.16
CA ALA A 291 -10.94 -11.95 9.58
C ALA A 291 -9.94 -12.12 8.42
N MET A 292 -10.02 -13.24 7.70
CA MET A 292 -9.17 -13.54 6.56
C MET A 292 -9.39 -12.53 5.42
N GLN A 293 -10.62 -12.29 5.02
CA GLN A 293 -10.94 -11.39 3.92
C GLN A 293 -10.49 -9.96 4.20
N ASN A 294 -10.83 -9.41 5.36
CA ASN A 294 -10.44 -8.05 5.72
C ASN A 294 -8.92 -7.92 5.95
N GLY A 295 -8.30 -8.90 6.61
CA GLY A 295 -6.86 -8.90 6.84
C GLY A 295 -6.06 -8.96 5.55
N VAL A 296 -6.40 -9.87 4.64
CA VAL A 296 -5.70 -10.03 3.35
C VAL A 296 -5.92 -8.82 2.46
N ALA A 297 -7.17 -8.36 2.29
CA ALA A 297 -7.49 -7.23 1.43
C ALA A 297 -6.77 -5.95 1.88
N ARG A 298 -6.81 -5.63 3.18
CA ARG A 298 -6.15 -4.44 3.72
C ARG A 298 -4.62 -4.59 3.78
N GLY A 299 -4.10 -5.81 3.97
CA GLY A 299 -2.67 -6.11 3.86
C GLY A 299 -2.15 -5.85 2.45
N ILE A 300 -2.84 -6.36 1.42
CA ILE A 300 -2.48 -6.13 0.02
C ILE A 300 -2.65 -4.65 -0.36
N PHE A 301 -3.70 -3.99 0.12
CA PHE A 301 -3.88 -2.55 -0.06
C PHE A 301 -2.70 -1.75 0.47
N SER A 302 -2.13 -2.14 1.62
CA SER A 302 -0.98 -1.47 2.24
C SER A 302 0.32 -1.76 1.50
N ASN A 303 0.70 -3.04 1.37
CA ASN A 303 2.01 -3.43 0.84
C ASN A 303 2.07 -3.60 -0.69
N GLU A 304 0.92 -3.56 -1.36
CA GLU A 304 0.78 -3.67 -2.82
C GLU A 304 1.38 -4.96 -3.44
N ALA A 305 1.58 -6.03 -2.67
CA ALA A 305 2.13 -7.27 -3.20
C ALA A 305 1.14 -7.97 -4.13
N GLY A 306 1.51 -8.15 -5.39
CA GLY A 306 0.68 -8.72 -6.43
C GLY A 306 -0.14 -7.69 -7.22
N LEU A 307 -0.17 -6.42 -6.80
CA LEU A 307 -0.82 -5.35 -7.56
C LEU A 307 0.00 -4.93 -8.80
N GLY A 308 1.33 -5.11 -8.77
CA GLY A 308 2.20 -4.72 -9.88
C GLY A 308 2.57 -3.24 -9.93
N SER A 309 2.27 -2.45 -8.92
CA SER A 309 2.60 -1.03 -8.84
C SER A 309 4.09 -0.80 -8.56
N ALA A 310 4.64 -1.41 -7.52
CA ALA A 310 6.02 -1.24 -7.10
C ALA A 310 7.10 -1.58 -8.16
N PRO A 311 6.93 -2.56 -9.06
CA PRO A 311 7.88 -2.81 -10.15
C PRO A 311 8.06 -1.61 -11.09
N ILE A 312 7.12 -0.67 -11.15
CA ILE A 312 7.26 0.56 -11.94
C ILE A 312 8.40 1.42 -11.40
N ALA A 313 8.48 1.61 -10.05
CA ALA A 313 9.62 2.31 -9.45
C ALA A 313 10.89 1.45 -9.44
N ALA A 314 10.78 0.14 -9.18
CA ALA A 314 11.91 -0.76 -9.18
C ALA A 314 12.65 -0.78 -10.52
N ALA A 315 11.93 -0.64 -11.63
CA ALA A 315 12.53 -0.57 -12.97
C ALA A 315 13.48 0.62 -13.15
N ALA A 316 13.24 1.75 -12.46
CA ALA A 316 14.08 2.94 -12.55
C ALA A 316 15.41 2.81 -11.79
N ALA A 317 15.63 1.76 -11.00
CA ALA A 317 16.82 1.57 -10.20
C ALA A 317 18.09 1.40 -11.06
N LYS A 318 19.18 2.07 -10.63
CA LYS A 318 20.52 1.91 -11.22
C LYS A 318 21.13 0.57 -10.79
N THR A 319 20.77 -0.49 -11.50
CA THR A 319 21.31 -1.84 -11.29
C THR A 319 21.17 -2.67 -12.56
N LYS A 320 22.05 -3.65 -12.75
CA LYS A 320 21.93 -4.70 -13.78
C LYS A 320 21.53 -6.04 -13.16
N ASP A 321 21.61 -6.15 -11.83
CA ASP A 321 21.36 -7.39 -11.09
C ASP A 321 19.87 -7.52 -10.75
N THR A 322 19.20 -8.43 -11.45
CA THR A 322 17.77 -8.74 -11.28
C THR A 322 17.46 -9.32 -9.91
N VAL A 323 18.32 -10.23 -9.41
CA VAL A 323 18.16 -10.89 -8.11
C VAL A 323 18.31 -9.88 -6.98
N ARG A 324 19.31 -9.01 -7.08
CA ARG A 324 19.54 -7.94 -6.11
C ARG A 324 18.32 -7.01 -6.01
N GLN A 325 17.79 -6.53 -7.14
CA GLN A 325 16.63 -5.66 -7.13
C GLN A 325 15.37 -6.38 -6.62
N GLY A 326 15.21 -7.66 -6.95
CA GLY A 326 14.15 -8.48 -6.37
C GLY A 326 14.23 -8.54 -4.84
N LEU A 327 15.44 -8.78 -4.28
CA LEU A 327 15.68 -8.79 -2.84
C LEU A 327 15.39 -7.42 -2.20
N VAL A 328 15.81 -6.33 -2.83
CA VAL A 328 15.52 -4.96 -2.36
C VAL A 328 14.01 -4.71 -2.37
N SER A 329 13.31 -5.05 -3.44
CA SER A 329 11.86 -4.86 -3.54
C SER A 329 11.08 -5.66 -2.49
N MET A 330 11.54 -6.87 -2.15
CA MET A 330 10.95 -7.72 -1.11
C MET A 330 10.94 -7.03 0.27
N THR A 331 11.96 -6.22 0.58
CA THR A 331 12.04 -5.53 1.88
C THR A 331 10.92 -4.50 2.07
N GLY A 332 10.35 -4.00 0.98
CA GLY A 332 9.20 -3.09 1.03
C GLY A 332 8.01 -3.71 1.77
N THR A 333 7.60 -4.92 1.40
CA THR A 333 6.51 -5.64 2.08
C THR A 333 6.85 -5.99 3.53
N PHE A 334 8.12 -6.34 3.80
CA PHE A 334 8.59 -6.59 5.16
C PHE A 334 8.43 -5.34 6.04
N ILE A 335 8.93 -4.18 5.60
CA ILE A 335 8.87 -2.94 6.38
C ILE A 335 7.42 -2.48 6.53
N ASP A 336 6.66 -2.43 5.43
CA ASP A 336 5.29 -1.94 5.41
C ASP A 336 4.37 -2.74 6.33
N THR A 337 4.30 -4.05 6.14
CA THR A 337 3.27 -4.86 6.81
C THR A 337 3.81 -5.66 7.99
N ILE A 338 4.94 -6.38 7.83
CA ILE A 338 5.48 -7.19 8.94
C ILE A 338 5.95 -6.29 10.10
N VAL A 339 6.46 -5.08 9.79
CA VAL A 339 6.87 -4.13 10.83
C VAL A 339 5.75 -3.14 11.16
N ILE A 340 5.40 -2.23 10.24
CA ILE A 340 4.55 -1.07 10.56
C ILE A 340 3.10 -1.49 10.83
N CYS A 341 2.44 -2.27 9.93
CA CYS A 341 1.06 -2.68 10.17
C CYS A 341 0.92 -3.58 11.40
N THR A 342 1.92 -4.43 11.69
CA THR A 342 1.91 -5.27 12.90
C THR A 342 1.96 -4.42 14.16
N MET A 343 2.80 -3.39 14.22
CA MET A 343 2.86 -2.46 15.35
C MET A 343 1.53 -1.71 15.53
N THR A 344 0.94 -1.21 14.43
CA THR A 344 -0.36 -0.54 14.45
C THR A 344 -1.45 -1.47 14.97
N GLY A 345 -1.52 -2.68 14.43
CA GLY A 345 -2.53 -3.66 14.81
C GLY A 345 -2.41 -4.10 16.27
N LEU A 346 -1.18 -4.35 16.75
CA LEU A 346 -0.92 -4.66 18.16
C LEU A 346 -1.36 -3.51 19.07
N ALA A 347 -1.03 -2.27 18.74
CA ALA A 347 -1.45 -1.10 19.52
C ALA A 347 -2.98 -1.02 19.62
N ILE A 348 -3.70 -1.25 18.51
CA ILE A 348 -5.17 -1.23 18.46
C ILE A 348 -5.78 -2.39 19.27
N VAL A 349 -5.20 -3.59 19.21
CA VAL A 349 -5.69 -4.75 19.99
C VAL A 349 -5.44 -4.54 21.48
N ILE A 350 -4.26 -4.07 21.88
CA ILE A 350 -3.92 -3.75 23.26
C ILE A 350 -4.87 -2.70 23.86
N ALA A 351 -5.24 -1.70 23.08
CA ALA A 351 -6.16 -0.65 23.50
C ALA A 351 -7.64 -1.09 23.48
N GLY A 352 -7.98 -2.17 22.76
CA GLY A 352 -9.37 -2.61 22.57
C GLY A 352 -10.22 -1.68 21.71
N SER A 353 -9.62 -0.66 21.07
CA SER A 353 -10.34 0.38 20.31
C SER A 353 -11.02 -0.15 19.05
N TRP A 354 -10.61 -1.31 18.53
CA TRP A 354 -11.23 -1.98 17.39
C TRP A 354 -12.67 -2.42 17.63
N ALA A 355 -13.03 -2.70 18.90
CA ALA A 355 -14.33 -3.20 19.29
C ALA A 355 -15.39 -2.10 19.50
N ASN A 356 -14.99 -0.83 19.47
CA ASN A 356 -15.90 0.29 19.67
C ASN A 356 -16.60 0.67 18.35
N PRO A 357 -17.93 0.48 18.22
CA PRO A 357 -18.68 0.71 16.99
C PRO A 357 -18.77 2.22 16.60
N ASP A 358 -18.54 3.11 17.57
CA ASP A 358 -18.59 4.55 17.33
C ASP A 358 -17.32 5.10 16.69
N LEU A 359 -16.21 4.34 16.79
CA LEU A 359 -14.93 4.72 16.21
C LEU A 359 -14.82 4.21 14.76
N LYS A 360 -14.34 5.07 13.85
CA LYS A 360 -14.17 4.74 12.43
C LYS A 360 -12.83 5.26 11.91
N GLY A 361 -12.20 4.50 11.03
CA GLY A 361 -10.99 4.92 10.33
C GLY A 361 -9.87 5.31 11.28
N VAL A 362 -9.34 6.52 11.13
CA VAL A 362 -8.20 7.01 11.92
C VAL A 362 -8.52 7.12 13.41
N ALA A 363 -9.78 7.34 13.81
CA ALA A 363 -10.16 7.49 15.22
C ALA A 363 -9.82 6.25 16.05
N ILE A 364 -9.91 5.05 15.48
CA ILE A 364 -9.54 3.78 16.14
C ILE A 364 -8.06 3.79 16.56
N THR A 365 -7.17 4.16 15.64
CA THR A 365 -5.74 4.25 15.92
C THR A 365 -5.40 5.42 16.83
N THR A 366 -6.12 6.55 16.69
CA THR A 366 -5.94 7.72 17.57
C THR A 366 -6.21 7.36 19.02
N VAL A 367 -7.32 6.68 19.32
CA VAL A 367 -7.65 6.22 20.68
C VAL A 367 -6.61 5.22 21.18
N ALA A 368 -6.10 4.33 20.31
CA ALA A 368 -5.04 3.39 20.70
C ALA A 368 -3.74 4.12 21.12
N PHE A 369 -3.34 5.16 20.39
CA PHE A 369 -2.17 5.96 20.72
C PHE A 369 -2.39 6.82 21.97
N GLN A 370 -3.58 7.39 22.15
CA GLN A 370 -3.94 8.18 23.33
C GLN A 370 -3.90 7.37 24.62
N SER A 371 -4.42 6.13 24.57
CA SER A 371 -4.50 5.26 25.76
C SER A 371 -3.22 4.47 26.02
N GLY A 372 -2.39 4.25 25.00
CA GLY A 372 -1.20 3.42 25.10
C GLY A 372 0.09 4.17 25.36
N LEU A 373 0.18 5.47 25.02
CA LEU A 373 1.39 6.28 25.24
C LEU A 373 1.35 7.00 26.60
N PRO A 374 2.51 7.21 27.23
CA PRO A 374 2.63 7.89 28.52
C PRO A 374 2.60 9.43 28.41
N PHE A 375 1.97 9.95 27.36
CA PHE A 375 1.87 11.39 27.07
C PHE A 375 0.43 11.87 27.19
N PRO A 376 0.20 13.20 27.34
CA PRO A 376 -1.14 13.77 27.20
C PRO A 376 -1.76 13.38 25.86
N SER A 377 -3.08 13.10 25.87
CA SER A 377 -3.81 12.65 24.67
C SER A 377 -3.64 13.58 23.45
N VAL A 378 -3.50 14.88 23.69
CA VAL A 378 -3.21 15.87 22.65
C VAL A 378 -1.89 15.59 21.93
N VAL A 379 -0.83 15.27 22.70
CA VAL A 379 0.51 14.97 22.11
C VAL A 379 0.45 13.68 21.30
N SER A 380 -0.17 12.63 21.84
CA SER A 380 -0.33 11.35 21.16
C SER A 380 -1.11 11.49 19.83
N SER A 381 -2.19 12.28 19.84
CA SER A 381 -2.99 12.58 18.66
C SER A 381 -2.21 13.41 17.64
N PHE A 382 -1.44 14.39 18.08
CA PHE A 382 -0.62 15.24 17.22
C PHE A 382 0.43 14.41 16.47
N VAL A 383 1.15 13.55 17.22
CA VAL A 383 2.15 12.66 16.60
C VAL A 383 1.53 11.76 15.54
N LEU A 384 0.39 11.12 15.85
CA LEU A 384 -0.28 10.25 14.89
C LEU A 384 -0.77 11.02 13.66
N MET A 385 -1.33 12.22 13.86
CA MET A 385 -1.77 13.10 12.76
C MET A 385 -0.60 13.45 11.83
N ILE A 386 0.54 13.84 12.38
CA ILE A 386 1.75 14.17 11.60
C ILE A 386 2.28 12.94 10.87
N CYS A 387 2.36 11.78 11.52
CA CYS A 387 2.76 10.54 10.86
C CYS A 387 1.84 10.21 9.68
N LEU A 388 0.52 10.27 9.89
CA LEU A 388 -0.44 10.00 8.81
C LEU A 388 -0.35 11.01 7.68
N ALA A 389 -0.14 12.29 7.99
CA ALA A 389 0.04 13.33 6.97
C ALA A 389 1.26 13.06 6.09
N PHE A 390 2.41 12.68 6.68
CA PHE A 390 3.60 12.32 5.91
C PHE A 390 3.40 11.03 5.11
N PHE A 391 2.83 9.99 5.72
CA PHE A 391 2.54 8.72 5.06
C PHE A 391 1.65 8.92 3.83
N ALA A 392 0.53 9.61 4.00
CA ALA A 392 -0.40 9.86 2.92
C ALA A 392 0.18 10.80 1.85
N PHE A 393 0.91 11.84 2.24
CA PHE A 393 1.55 12.75 1.30
C PHE A 393 2.58 12.04 0.41
N THR A 394 3.44 11.20 0.99
CA THR A 394 4.41 10.45 0.18
C THR A 394 3.73 9.44 -0.74
N THR A 395 2.61 8.85 -0.33
CA THR A 395 1.84 7.94 -1.19
C THR A 395 1.26 8.66 -2.40
N ILE A 396 0.78 9.90 -2.24
CA ILE A 396 0.34 10.73 -3.38
C ILE A 396 1.48 10.90 -4.39
N LEU A 397 2.71 11.16 -3.94
CA LEU A 397 3.86 11.35 -4.82
C LEU A 397 4.27 10.06 -5.53
N GLY A 398 4.29 8.93 -4.82
CA GLY A 398 4.66 7.63 -5.38
C GLY A 398 3.66 7.15 -6.44
N TRP A 399 2.36 7.33 -6.18
CA TRP A 399 1.32 6.95 -7.11
C TRP A 399 1.16 7.87 -8.32
N ASP A 400 1.51 9.17 -8.19
CA ASP A 400 1.65 10.04 -9.36
C ASP A 400 2.63 9.43 -10.37
N TYR A 401 3.81 9.05 -9.89
CA TYR A 401 4.81 8.39 -10.74
C TYR A 401 4.29 7.10 -11.38
N TYR A 402 3.63 6.23 -10.62
CA TYR A 402 3.12 4.97 -11.14
C TYR A 402 2.07 5.16 -12.24
N SER A 403 1.09 6.00 -11.97
CA SER A 403 0.01 6.26 -12.91
C SER A 403 0.46 7.04 -14.14
N GLU A 404 1.43 7.95 -13.98
CA GLU A 404 2.07 8.64 -15.09
C GLU A 404 2.78 7.66 -16.03
N ARG A 405 3.54 6.69 -15.49
CA ARG A 405 4.18 5.64 -16.30
C ARG A 405 3.16 4.76 -17.02
N CYS A 406 2.05 4.43 -16.35
CA CYS A 406 0.95 3.70 -16.99
C CYS A 406 0.35 4.47 -18.16
N LEU A 407 0.10 5.77 -17.99
CA LEU A 407 -0.44 6.63 -19.04
C LEU A 407 0.55 6.85 -20.17
N GLU A 408 1.83 7.01 -19.86
CA GLU A 408 2.89 7.09 -20.87
C GLU A 408 2.90 5.87 -21.79
N TYR A 409 2.78 4.67 -21.22
CA TYR A 409 2.67 3.44 -21.98
C TYR A 409 1.41 3.42 -22.86
N LEU A 410 0.23 3.81 -22.34
CA LEU A 410 -1.03 3.85 -23.07
C LEU A 410 -1.04 4.87 -24.21
N SER A 411 -0.42 6.03 -23.99
CA SER A 411 -0.35 7.13 -24.95
C SER A 411 0.80 7.03 -25.95
N ASN A 412 1.50 5.88 -25.98
CA ASN A 412 2.71 5.70 -26.80
C ASN A 412 3.75 6.82 -26.59
N ARG A 413 4.00 7.18 -25.31
CA ARG A 413 4.98 8.19 -24.88
C ARG A 413 4.67 9.63 -25.32
N ASN A 414 3.40 9.98 -25.43
CA ASN A 414 3.02 11.35 -25.76
C ASN A 414 3.28 12.29 -24.58
N LYS A 415 4.35 13.10 -24.67
CA LYS A 415 4.80 14.03 -23.59
C LYS A 415 3.70 15.06 -23.23
N THR A 416 2.84 15.46 -24.20
CA THR A 416 1.74 16.41 -23.95
C THR A 416 0.65 15.76 -23.08
N VAL A 417 0.27 14.51 -23.40
CA VAL A 417 -0.74 13.76 -22.61
C VAL A 417 -0.27 13.60 -21.16
N VAL A 418 0.99 13.23 -20.96
CA VAL A 418 1.59 13.10 -19.62
C VAL A 418 1.58 14.44 -18.87
N LYS A 419 1.93 15.55 -19.54
CA LYS A 419 1.91 16.88 -18.93
C LYS A 419 0.50 17.31 -18.51
N VAL A 420 -0.51 17.07 -19.36
CA VAL A 420 -1.92 17.35 -19.03
C VAL A 420 -2.37 16.50 -17.84
N TYR A 421 -1.98 15.23 -17.82
CA TYR A 421 -2.32 14.32 -16.73
C TYR A 421 -1.82 14.81 -15.36
N ARG A 422 -0.60 15.32 -15.26
CA ARG A 422 -0.07 15.88 -14.00
C ARG A 422 -0.98 16.96 -13.43
N TRP A 423 -1.52 17.84 -14.27
CA TRP A 423 -2.47 18.88 -13.83
C TRP A 423 -3.81 18.30 -13.41
N ILE A 424 -4.31 17.27 -14.12
CA ILE A 424 -5.52 16.55 -13.73
C ILE A 424 -5.30 15.85 -12.38
N TYR A 425 -4.12 15.26 -12.14
CA TYR A 425 -3.74 14.64 -10.89
C TYR A 425 -3.71 15.64 -9.73
N VAL A 426 -3.11 16.82 -9.92
CA VAL A 426 -3.13 17.91 -8.93
C VAL A 426 -4.55 18.35 -8.61
N LEU A 427 -5.41 18.45 -9.62
CA LEU A 427 -6.83 18.77 -9.43
C LEU A 427 -7.55 17.68 -8.64
N ALA A 428 -7.27 16.41 -8.91
CA ALA A 428 -7.83 15.28 -8.16
C ALA A 428 -7.40 15.31 -6.69
N VAL A 429 -6.15 15.65 -6.40
CA VAL A 429 -5.66 15.87 -5.02
C VAL A 429 -6.44 16.98 -4.33
N PHE A 430 -6.75 18.08 -5.01
CA PHE A 430 -7.53 19.17 -4.45
C PHE A 430 -9.00 18.78 -4.17
N ILE A 431 -9.59 17.96 -5.04
CA ILE A 431 -10.99 17.54 -4.92
C ILE A 431 -11.19 16.44 -3.85
N GLY A 432 -10.19 15.57 -3.67
CA GLY A 432 -10.26 14.37 -2.82
C GLY A 432 -10.78 14.61 -1.40
N PRO A 433 -10.39 15.68 -0.68
CA PRO A 433 -10.85 15.94 0.68
C PRO A 433 -12.36 16.14 0.83
N TYR A 434 -13.03 16.53 -0.24
CA TYR A 434 -14.47 16.86 -0.24
C TYR A 434 -15.36 15.65 -0.58
N LEU A 435 -14.76 14.50 -0.92
CA LEU A 435 -15.49 13.28 -1.25
C LEU A 435 -15.84 12.47 0.01
N THR A 436 -16.85 11.59 -0.11
CA THR A 436 -17.22 10.72 1.02
C THR A 436 -16.21 9.59 1.19
N VAL A 437 -15.81 9.32 2.43
CA VAL A 437 -14.85 8.27 2.80
C VAL A 437 -15.24 6.91 2.19
N ALA A 438 -16.48 6.48 2.38
CA ALA A 438 -16.94 5.18 1.91
C ALA A 438 -16.81 5.01 0.39
N ALA A 439 -17.30 5.97 -0.41
CA ALA A 439 -17.22 5.88 -1.88
C ALA A 439 -15.77 5.88 -2.38
N VAL A 440 -14.91 6.68 -1.75
CA VAL A 440 -13.48 6.78 -2.08
C VAL A 440 -12.78 5.43 -1.89
N TRP A 441 -12.99 4.78 -0.76
CA TRP A 441 -12.36 3.49 -0.46
C TRP A 441 -12.89 2.37 -1.36
N THR A 442 -14.21 2.32 -1.61
CA THR A 442 -14.81 1.32 -2.49
C THR A 442 -14.30 1.42 -3.93
N ILE A 443 -14.19 2.64 -4.48
CA ILE A 443 -13.64 2.85 -5.82
C ILE A 443 -12.16 2.45 -5.89
N ALA A 444 -11.38 2.82 -4.87
CA ALA A 444 -9.97 2.45 -4.77
C ALA A 444 -9.78 0.92 -4.74
N ASP A 445 -10.59 0.23 -3.95
CA ASP A 445 -10.54 -1.22 -3.83
C ASP A 445 -10.87 -1.90 -5.17
N ILE A 446 -11.93 -1.50 -5.85
CA ILE A 446 -12.33 -2.06 -7.15
C ILE A 446 -11.19 -1.97 -8.17
N PHE A 447 -10.60 -0.79 -8.36
CA PHE A 447 -9.54 -0.62 -9.35
C PHE A 447 -8.25 -1.36 -8.96
N ASN A 448 -7.90 -1.40 -7.68
CA ASN A 448 -6.77 -2.19 -7.18
C ASN A 448 -6.93 -3.68 -7.49
N GLY A 449 -8.11 -4.23 -7.20
CA GLY A 449 -8.37 -5.64 -7.47
C GLY A 449 -8.31 -5.98 -8.95
N LEU A 450 -8.87 -5.13 -9.82
CA LEU A 450 -8.84 -5.31 -11.26
C LEU A 450 -7.43 -5.16 -11.84
N MET A 451 -6.59 -4.30 -11.27
CA MET A 451 -5.18 -4.14 -11.66
C MET A 451 -4.34 -5.36 -11.29
N ALA A 452 -4.64 -6.03 -10.18
CA ALA A 452 -3.91 -7.20 -9.73
C ALA A 452 -3.99 -8.39 -10.71
N ILE A 453 -5.13 -8.60 -11.36
CA ILE A 453 -5.37 -9.78 -12.20
C ILE A 453 -4.35 -9.90 -13.34
N PRO A 454 -4.13 -8.89 -14.21
CA PRO A 454 -3.12 -8.97 -15.24
C PRO A 454 -1.70 -9.22 -14.72
N ASN A 455 -1.37 -8.62 -13.59
CA ASN A 455 -0.07 -8.79 -12.97
C ASN A 455 0.15 -10.23 -12.48
N VAL A 456 -0.80 -10.77 -11.74
CA VAL A 456 -0.73 -12.16 -11.23
C VAL A 456 -0.57 -13.18 -12.35
N ILE A 457 -1.30 -12.99 -13.46
CA ILE A 457 -1.15 -13.84 -14.66
C ILE A 457 0.29 -13.80 -15.16
N ALA A 458 0.90 -12.62 -15.25
CA ALA A 458 2.27 -12.46 -15.71
C ALA A 458 3.30 -13.08 -14.74
N LEU A 459 3.10 -12.89 -13.42
CA LEU A 459 3.99 -13.46 -12.41
C LEU A 459 4.00 -15.00 -12.48
N ILE A 460 2.85 -15.63 -12.63
CA ILE A 460 2.74 -17.08 -12.79
C ILE A 460 3.42 -17.53 -14.09
N ALA A 461 3.13 -16.87 -15.21
CA ALA A 461 3.68 -17.21 -16.52
C ALA A 461 5.22 -17.11 -16.57
N LEU A 462 5.78 -16.08 -15.91
CA LEU A 462 7.23 -15.80 -15.92
C LEU A 462 7.98 -16.40 -14.72
N SER A 463 7.29 -17.09 -13.81
CA SER A 463 7.88 -17.68 -12.60
C SER A 463 9.03 -18.66 -12.89
N GLY A 464 9.01 -19.33 -14.06
CA GLY A 464 10.06 -20.25 -14.50
C GLY A 464 11.41 -19.57 -14.69
N VAL A 465 11.41 -18.40 -15.33
CA VAL A 465 12.61 -17.58 -15.56
C VAL A 465 13.18 -17.10 -14.23
N VAL A 466 12.31 -16.55 -13.37
CA VAL A 466 12.69 -16.06 -12.04
C VAL A 466 13.33 -17.18 -11.21
N ALA A 467 12.69 -18.35 -11.12
CA ALA A 467 13.18 -19.47 -10.33
C ALA A 467 14.51 -20.03 -10.83
N LYS A 468 14.73 -20.05 -12.16
CA LYS A 468 15.98 -20.53 -12.76
C LYS A 468 17.13 -19.56 -12.45
N GLU A 469 16.97 -18.30 -12.82
CA GLU A 469 18.05 -17.30 -12.65
C GLU A 469 18.37 -17.03 -11.18
N THR A 470 17.35 -17.01 -10.30
CA THR A 470 17.57 -16.92 -8.85
C THR A 470 18.43 -18.06 -8.32
N ARG A 471 18.15 -19.30 -8.77
CA ARG A 471 18.93 -20.48 -8.37
C ARG A 471 20.37 -20.43 -8.87
N ASP A 472 20.56 -20.00 -10.11
CA ASP A 472 21.88 -19.93 -10.74
C ASP A 472 22.72 -18.84 -10.06
N TYR A 473 22.14 -17.69 -9.76
CA TYR A 473 22.77 -16.61 -8.99
C TYR A 473 23.31 -17.08 -7.62
N PHE A 474 22.48 -17.79 -6.83
CA PHE A 474 22.92 -18.22 -5.50
C PHE A 474 23.92 -19.37 -5.56
N LYS A 475 23.89 -20.23 -6.57
CA LYS A 475 24.93 -21.24 -6.79
C LYS A 475 26.29 -20.62 -7.07
N GLU A 476 26.32 -19.58 -7.91
CA GLU A 476 27.54 -18.86 -8.23
C GLU A 476 28.05 -18.08 -7.01
N PHE A 477 27.14 -17.40 -6.30
CA PHE A 477 27.49 -16.68 -5.08
C PHE A 477 28.10 -17.58 -4.01
N ASP A 478 27.53 -18.78 -3.76
CA ASP A 478 28.04 -19.74 -2.79
C ASP A 478 29.39 -20.34 -3.23
N ARG A 479 29.66 -20.39 -4.53
CA ARG A 479 30.95 -20.82 -5.07
C ARG A 479 32.05 -19.77 -4.89
N LEU A 480 31.70 -18.47 -5.00
CA LEU A 480 32.65 -17.38 -4.83
C LEU A 480 32.91 -17.00 -3.37
N SER A 481 32.05 -17.44 -2.44
CA SER A 481 32.18 -17.20 -1.01
C SER A 481 32.93 -18.32 -0.25
N LYS A 482 33.26 -19.40 -0.93
CA LYS A 482 34.13 -20.48 -0.48
C LYS A 482 35.56 -20.27 -0.97
#